data_5ebee8d780244700b81d23f05efe80a3
#
_entry.id   5ebee8d780244700b81d23f05efe80a3
#
_cell.length_a   1.000
_cell.length_b   1.000
_cell.length_c   1.000
_cell.angle_alpha   90.00
_cell.angle_beta   90.00
_cell.angle_gamma   90.00
#
_symmetry.space_group_name_H-M   'P 1'
#
loop_
_entity.id
_entity.type
_entity.pdbx_description
1 polymer ?
#
loop_
_entity_poly.entity_id
_entity_poly.type
_entity_poly.pdbx_seq_one_letter_code
_entity_poly.pdbx_strand_id
1 'polypeptide(L)'
;YQKAIEAYERIQAGEDFAAVGKELKDADKENVGYEYVHCLLPMQTVKAFENVAYSLPVGSVSLPVRTTMGFHIIKIHSRRRNPGLVRVAHVLIPFEKDSVKFGEAETLARAEEVYRKAKDGADFAMLAKEYSSDAGSAKRGGELPAFGVGEMVEPFEVAAFALNTPGELSRPVKTRFGYHIIKLIEKKGIPSFD
;
A
#
# COMPACT_ATOMS: atom_id res chain seq x y z
N TYR A 1 18.00 -21.72 -12.82
CA TYR A 1 17.47 -21.39 -14.15
C TYR A 1 16.35 -22.33 -14.55
N GLN A 2 16.58 -23.66 -14.51
CA GLN A 2 15.63 -24.68 -14.97
C GLN A 2 14.26 -24.52 -14.29
N LYS A 3 14.22 -24.40 -12.95
CA LYS A 3 12.97 -24.15 -12.20
C LYS A 3 12.22 -22.88 -12.67
N ALA A 4 12.94 -21.84 -13.08
CA ALA A 4 12.30 -20.62 -13.57
C ALA A 4 11.71 -20.80 -14.97
N ILE A 5 12.32 -21.61 -15.83
CA ILE A 5 11.74 -21.96 -17.14
C ILE A 5 10.49 -22.81 -16.95
N GLU A 6 10.53 -23.86 -16.14
CA GLU A 6 9.37 -24.71 -15.85
C GLU A 6 8.19 -23.90 -15.29
N ALA A 7 8.45 -22.98 -14.33
CA ALA A 7 7.42 -22.09 -13.81
C ALA A 7 6.83 -21.18 -14.90
N TYR A 8 7.67 -20.62 -15.76
CA TYR A 8 7.23 -19.79 -16.88
C TYR A 8 6.35 -20.59 -17.87
N GLU A 9 6.77 -21.80 -18.24
CA GLU A 9 6.00 -22.68 -19.15
C GLU A 9 4.63 -23.04 -18.57
N ARG A 10 4.55 -23.38 -17.28
CA ARG A 10 3.27 -23.62 -16.58
C ARG A 10 2.35 -22.41 -16.65
N ILE A 11 2.88 -21.20 -16.40
CA ILE A 11 2.11 -19.95 -16.47
C ILE A 11 1.63 -19.67 -17.91
N GLN A 12 2.49 -19.91 -18.92
CA GLN A 12 2.10 -19.78 -20.33
C GLN A 12 1.04 -20.82 -20.76
N ALA A 13 1.04 -22.00 -20.16
CA ALA A 13 0.00 -23.01 -20.34
C ALA A 13 -1.34 -22.67 -19.67
N GLY A 14 -1.41 -21.53 -18.95
CA GLY A 14 -2.65 -21.00 -18.37
C GLY A 14 -2.80 -21.20 -16.87
N GLU A 15 -1.78 -21.74 -16.18
CA GLU A 15 -1.80 -21.79 -14.72
C GLU A 15 -1.73 -20.39 -14.12
N ASP A 16 -2.40 -20.18 -12.97
CA ASP A 16 -2.40 -18.87 -12.30
C ASP A 16 -1.02 -18.52 -11.75
N PHE A 17 -0.55 -17.34 -12.08
CA PHE A 17 0.79 -16.85 -11.68
C PHE A 17 1.01 -16.89 -10.16
N ALA A 18 -0.01 -16.49 -9.39
CA ALA A 18 0.09 -16.45 -7.93
C ALA A 18 0.06 -17.85 -7.33
N ALA A 19 -0.73 -18.76 -7.92
CA ALA A 19 -0.78 -20.15 -7.49
C ALA A 19 0.57 -20.85 -7.71
N VAL A 20 1.15 -20.73 -8.91
CA VAL A 20 2.48 -21.27 -9.24
C VAL A 20 3.56 -20.69 -8.31
N GLY A 21 3.55 -19.38 -8.10
CA GLY A 21 4.53 -18.72 -7.25
C GLY A 21 4.46 -19.15 -5.79
N LYS A 22 3.26 -19.30 -5.23
CA LYS A 22 3.05 -19.78 -3.85
C LYS A 22 3.44 -21.24 -3.68
N GLU A 23 3.03 -22.11 -4.60
CA GLU A 23 3.39 -23.52 -4.61
C GLU A 23 4.91 -23.73 -4.60
N LEU A 24 5.61 -23.05 -5.51
CA LEU A 24 7.07 -23.14 -5.60
C LEU A 24 7.77 -22.60 -4.37
N LYS A 25 7.28 -21.49 -3.78
CA LYS A 25 7.79 -20.95 -2.54
C LYS A 25 7.58 -21.92 -1.37
N ASP A 26 6.43 -22.57 -1.28
CA ASP A 26 6.14 -23.54 -0.21
C ASP A 26 6.97 -24.81 -0.35
N ALA A 27 7.28 -25.22 -1.58
CA ALA A 27 8.13 -26.37 -1.87
C ALA A 27 9.63 -26.10 -1.62
N ASP A 28 10.09 -24.86 -1.76
CA ASP A 28 11.52 -24.50 -1.64
C ASP A 28 11.68 -23.08 -1.05
N LYS A 29 11.35 -22.95 0.23
CA LYS A 29 11.33 -21.66 0.94
C LYS A 29 12.68 -20.95 1.02
N GLU A 30 13.77 -21.69 0.92
CA GLU A 30 15.13 -21.14 1.00
C GLU A 30 15.56 -20.49 -0.32
N ASN A 31 15.11 -21.03 -1.47
CA ASN A 31 15.60 -20.62 -2.78
C ASN A 31 14.54 -19.97 -3.68
N VAL A 32 13.25 -20.01 -3.29
CA VAL A 32 12.17 -19.43 -4.08
C VAL A 32 11.40 -18.39 -3.27
N GLY A 33 11.37 -17.16 -3.77
CA GLY A 33 10.55 -16.07 -3.27
C GLY A 33 9.32 -15.86 -4.16
N TYR A 34 8.17 -15.60 -3.54
CA TYR A 34 6.99 -15.05 -4.20
C TYR A 34 6.52 -13.84 -3.44
N GLU A 35 6.38 -12.71 -4.12
CA GLU A 35 5.97 -11.45 -3.53
C GLU A 35 5.06 -10.67 -4.49
N TYR A 36 4.02 -10.07 -3.93
CA TYR A 36 3.23 -9.04 -4.60
C TYR A 36 3.81 -7.67 -4.25
N VAL A 37 4.43 -7.02 -5.22
CA VAL A 37 4.97 -5.68 -5.08
C VAL A 37 3.84 -4.69 -5.40
N HIS A 38 3.33 -4.02 -4.37
CA HIS A 38 2.23 -3.05 -4.51
C HIS A 38 2.57 -1.91 -5.47
N CYS A 39 3.78 -1.38 -5.36
CA CYS A 39 4.28 -0.32 -6.23
C CYS A 39 5.78 -0.46 -6.46
N LEU A 40 6.20 -0.31 -7.70
CA LEU A 40 7.60 -0.21 -8.09
C LEU A 40 7.84 1.20 -8.66
N LEU A 41 8.66 1.98 -7.97
CA LEU A 41 9.17 3.26 -8.46
C LEU A 41 10.55 3.09 -9.09
N PRO A 42 10.97 4.00 -9.99
CA PRO A 42 12.32 3.98 -10.57
C PRO A 42 13.40 3.99 -9.48
N MET A 43 14.46 3.23 -9.71
CA MET A 43 15.65 3.13 -8.83
C MET A 43 15.41 2.43 -7.48
N GLN A 44 14.33 1.68 -7.33
CA GLN A 44 14.05 0.88 -6.13
C GLN A 44 14.60 -0.54 -6.18
N THR A 45 14.95 -1.03 -7.37
CA THR A 45 15.49 -2.38 -7.53
C THR A 45 16.61 -2.42 -8.56
N VAL A 46 17.16 -3.63 -8.82
CA VAL A 46 18.25 -3.79 -9.77
C VAL A 46 17.82 -3.50 -11.20
N LYS A 47 18.68 -2.81 -11.96
CA LYS A 47 18.39 -2.31 -13.30
C LYS A 47 17.82 -3.38 -14.26
N ALA A 48 18.33 -4.61 -14.18
CA ALA A 48 17.85 -5.71 -15.03
C ALA A 48 16.37 -6.03 -14.79
N PHE A 49 15.93 -6.00 -13.51
CA PHE A 49 14.53 -6.18 -13.13
C PHE A 49 13.68 -5.00 -13.60
N GLU A 50 14.12 -3.77 -13.31
CA GLU A 50 13.39 -2.54 -13.68
C GLU A 50 13.20 -2.42 -15.19
N ASN A 51 14.24 -2.63 -15.98
CA ASN A 51 14.15 -2.56 -17.45
C ASN A 51 13.02 -3.46 -17.99
N VAL A 52 12.91 -4.68 -17.47
CA VAL A 52 11.85 -5.60 -17.88
C VAL A 52 10.50 -5.17 -17.32
N ALA A 53 10.42 -4.83 -16.04
CA ALA A 53 9.17 -4.39 -15.40
C ALA A 53 8.57 -3.15 -16.10
N TYR A 54 9.42 -2.20 -16.53
CA TYR A 54 8.95 -0.99 -17.21
C TYR A 54 8.67 -1.17 -18.70
N SER A 55 9.22 -2.17 -19.36
CA SER A 55 8.98 -2.44 -20.80
C SER A 55 7.79 -3.35 -21.06
N LEU A 56 7.45 -4.24 -20.12
CA LEU A 56 6.37 -5.20 -20.27
C LEU A 56 4.99 -4.54 -20.33
N PRO A 57 4.11 -4.95 -21.23
CA PRO A 57 2.71 -4.54 -21.21
C PRO A 57 1.99 -4.97 -19.91
N VAL A 58 0.94 -4.23 -19.51
CA VAL A 58 0.06 -4.64 -18.41
C VAL A 58 -0.60 -5.99 -18.76
N GLY A 59 -0.67 -6.89 -17.79
CA GLY A 59 -1.18 -8.25 -17.92
C GLY A 59 -0.14 -9.27 -18.40
N SER A 60 0.99 -8.83 -18.94
CA SER A 60 2.03 -9.71 -19.47
C SER A 60 2.94 -10.29 -18.38
N VAL A 61 3.53 -11.43 -18.71
CA VAL A 61 4.52 -12.16 -17.90
C VAL A 61 5.86 -12.17 -18.64
N SER A 62 6.96 -11.85 -17.93
CA SER A 62 8.30 -11.87 -18.50
C SER A 62 8.83 -13.29 -18.70
N LEU A 63 9.75 -13.44 -19.63
CA LEU A 63 10.74 -14.53 -19.55
C LEU A 63 11.54 -14.43 -18.24
N PRO A 64 12.18 -15.51 -17.79
CA PRO A 64 13.08 -15.46 -16.63
C PRO A 64 14.19 -14.41 -16.80
N VAL A 65 14.21 -13.41 -15.94
CA VAL A 65 15.18 -12.30 -15.93
C VAL A 65 16.28 -12.60 -14.94
N ARG A 66 17.53 -12.63 -15.39
CA ARG A 66 18.69 -12.84 -14.52
C ARG A 66 19.08 -11.56 -13.77
N THR A 67 19.25 -11.67 -12.46
CA THR A 67 19.82 -10.62 -11.61
C THR A 67 20.93 -11.21 -10.73
N THR A 68 21.52 -10.38 -9.88
CA THR A 68 22.49 -10.83 -8.86
C THR A 68 21.89 -11.74 -7.80
N MET A 69 20.57 -11.68 -7.60
CA MET A 69 19.83 -12.49 -6.61
C MET A 69 19.27 -13.78 -7.19
N GLY A 70 19.35 -14.00 -8.51
CA GLY A 70 18.80 -15.19 -9.16
C GLY A 70 17.97 -14.87 -10.41
N PHE A 71 16.99 -15.74 -10.72
CA PHE A 71 16.09 -15.58 -11.85
C PHE A 71 14.69 -15.16 -11.36
N HIS A 72 14.13 -14.14 -12.00
CA HIS A 72 12.83 -13.57 -11.69
C HIS A 72 11.88 -13.74 -12.86
N ILE A 73 10.64 -14.12 -12.59
CA ILE A 73 9.52 -14.04 -13.52
C ILE A 73 8.62 -12.91 -13.02
N ILE A 74 8.32 -11.95 -13.88
CA ILE A 74 7.63 -10.70 -13.51
C ILE A 74 6.30 -10.66 -14.24
N LYS A 75 5.19 -10.41 -13.48
CA LYS A 75 3.87 -10.13 -14.03
C LYS A 75 3.47 -8.70 -13.71
N ILE A 76 3.08 -7.94 -14.72
CA ILE A 76 2.62 -6.55 -14.55
C ILE A 76 1.09 -6.54 -14.37
N HIS A 77 0.62 -6.15 -13.20
CA HIS A 77 -0.81 -6.07 -12.90
C HIS A 77 -1.42 -4.75 -13.34
N SER A 78 -0.72 -3.65 -13.12
CA SER A 78 -1.22 -2.32 -13.49
C SER A 78 -0.06 -1.34 -13.69
N ARG A 79 -0.34 -0.24 -14.38
CA ARG A 79 0.58 0.88 -14.53
C ARG A 79 -0.18 2.18 -14.35
N ARG A 80 0.30 3.03 -13.47
CA ARG A 80 -0.32 4.33 -13.16
C ARG A 80 0.73 5.42 -13.20
N ARG A 81 0.31 6.65 -13.49
CA ARG A 81 1.18 7.80 -13.26
C ARG A 81 1.41 7.94 -11.76
N ASN A 82 2.62 8.33 -11.38
CA ASN A 82 2.90 8.72 -10.01
C ASN A 82 2.03 9.95 -9.67
N PRO A 83 1.17 9.90 -8.63
CA PRO A 83 0.30 11.01 -8.27
C PRO A 83 1.03 12.17 -7.57
N GLY A 84 2.34 12.04 -7.32
CA GLY A 84 3.12 13.01 -6.55
C GLY A 84 3.08 12.73 -5.06
N LEU A 85 3.01 13.80 -4.25
CA LEU A 85 2.97 13.75 -2.79
C LEU A 85 1.60 14.12 -2.27
N VAL A 86 1.21 13.49 -1.16
CA VAL A 86 0.02 13.83 -0.41
C VAL A 86 0.37 14.12 1.06
N ARG A 87 -0.22 15.15 1.64
CA ARG A 87 -0.16 15.43 3.07
C ARG A 87 -1.56 15.30 3.66
N VAL A 88 -1.66 14.50 4.72
CA VAL A 88 -2.93 14.19 5.38
C VAL A 88 -2.81 14.33 6.89
N ALA A 89 -3.95 14.44 7.56
CA ALA A 89 -4.09 14.12 8.96
C ALA A 89 -4.87 12.82 9.10
N HIS A 90 -4.63 12.04 10.17
CA HIS A 90 -5.37 10.82 10.41
C HIS A 90 -5.71 10.59 11.87
N VAL A 91 -6.74 9.77 12.11
CA VAL A 91 -7.07 9.19 13.41
C VAL A 91 -6.99 7.69 13.28
N LEU A 92 -6.19 7.03 14.11
CA LEU A 92 -6.08 5.57 14.18
C LEU A 92 -6.87 5.04 15.38
N ILE A 93 -7.89 4.23 15.13
CA ILE A 93 -8.59 3.42 16.12
C ILE A 93 -8.01 2.00 16.05
N PRO A 94 -7.26 1.55 17.07
CA PRO A 94 -6.45 0.36 16.98
C PRO A 94 -7.25 -0.92 17.23
N PHE A 95 -6.77 -2.05 16.68
CA PHE A 95 -7.27 -3.37 17.08
C PHE A 95 -6.71 -3.85 18.43
N GLU A 96 -5.59 -3.25 18.86
CA GLU A 96 -4.96 -3.56 20.14
C GLU A 96 -4.38 -2.29 20.77
N LYS A 97 -4.64 -2.09 22.06
CA LYS A 97 -4.06 -1.02 22.85
C LYS A 97 -3.77 -1.53 24.26
N ASP A 98 -2.56 -1.28 24.77
CA ASP A 98 -2.12 -1.67 26.11
C ASP A 98 -2.34 -3.16 26.42
N SER A 99 -2.05 -4.03 25.43
CA SER A 99 -2.27 -5.49 25.44
C SER A 99 -3.74 -5.92 25.49
N VAL A 100 -4.69 -5.00 25.35
CA VAL A 100 -6.12 -5.31 25.19
C VAL A 100 -6.47 -5.35 23.71
N LYS A 101 -7.00 -6.50 23.25
CA LYS A 101 -7.48 -6.69 21.88
C LYS A 101 -8.95 -6.30 21.79
N PHE A 102 -9.27 -5.53 20.76
CA PHE A 102 -10.64 -5.14 20.43
C PHE A 102 -11.16 -5.95 19.25
N GLY A 103 -12.43 -6.34 19.31
CA GLY A 103 -13.09 -6.98 18.18
C GLY A 103 -13.15 -6.05 16.97
N GLU A 104 -13.09 -6.64 15.77
CA GLU A 104 -13.13 -5.86 14.52
C GLU A 104 -14.40 -4.99 14.42
N ALA A 105 -15.56 -5.56 14.78
CA ALA A 105 -16.82 -4.84 14.74
C ALA A 105 -16.87 -3.66 15.73
N GLU A 106 -16.31 -3.83 16.93
CA GLU A 106 -16.20 -2.78 17.93
C GLU A 106 -15.28 -1.66 17.45
N THR A 107 -14.11 -2.03 16.90
CA THR A 107 -13.13 -1.06 16.38
C THR A 107 -13.72 -0.27 15.21
N LEU A 108 -14.46 -0.94 14.30
CA LEU A 108 -15.16 -0.27 13.22
C LEU A 108 -16.25 0.70 13.73
N ALA A 109 -17.05 0.28 14.70
CA ALA A 109 -18.11 1.14 15.28
C ALA A 109 -17.52 2.41 15.88
N ARG A 110 -16.41 2.31 16.61
CA ARG A 110 -15.68 3.48 17.14
C ARG A 110 -15.13 4.37 16.03
N ALA A 111 -14.56 3.78 14.97
CA ALA A 111 -14.06 4.54 13.83
C ALA A 111 -15.18 5.27 13.08
N GLU A 112 -16.34 4.63 12.91
CA GLU A 112 -17.53 5.25 12.31
C GLU A 112 -18.10 6.40 13.20
N GLU A 113 -18.02 6.28 14.52
CA GLU A 113 -18.40 7.37 15.42
C GLU A 113 -17.50 8.59 15.22
N VAL A 114 -16.17 8.39 15.20
CA VAL A 114 -15.20 9.48 14.97
C VAL A 114 -15.37 10.08 13.57
N TYR A 115 -15.60 9.25 12.55
CA TYR A 115 -15.87 9.72 11.19
C TYR A 115 -17.12 10.61 11.15
N ARG A 116 -18.22 10.22 11.83
CA ARG A 116 -19.46 11.03 11.90
C ARG A 116 -19.19 12.36 12.58
N LYS A 117 -18.50 12.38 13.74
CA LYS A 117 -18.13 13.62 14.43
C LYS A 117 -17.34 14.56 13.52
N ALA A 118 -16.33 14.03 12.80
CA ALA A 118 -15.54 14.80 11.86
C ALA A 118 -16.37 15.35 10.69
N LYS A 119 -17.29 14.54 10.16
CA LYS A 119 -18.22 14.93 9.08
C LYS A 119 -19.20 16.00 9.52
N ASP A 120 -19.64 15.96 10.78
CA ASP A 120 -20.56 16.92 11.38
C ASP A 120 -19.85 18.23 11.80
N GLY A 121 -18.55 18.36 11.47
CA GLY A 121 -17.81 19.62 11.66
C GLY A 121 -16.99 19.71 12.93
N ALA A 122 -16.83 18.63 13.69
CA ALA A 122 -15.92 18.64 14.84
C ALA A 122 -14.48 18.87 14.39
N ASP A 123 -13.70 19.57 15.22
CA ASP A 123 -12.28 19.82 14.93
C ASP A 123 -11.50 18.51 14.84
N PHE A 124 -10.98 18.22 13.65
CA PHE A 124 -10.25 16.98 13.37
C PHE A 124 -8.98 16.85 14.22
N ALA A 125 -8.31 17.97 14.52
CA ALA A 125 -7.12 17.95 15.36
C ALA A 125 -7.45 17.56 16.81
N MET A 126 -8.61 17.99 17.31
CA MET A 126 -9.10 17.58 18.64
C MET A 126 -9.48 16.09 18.64
N LEU A 127 -10.18 15.63 17.60
CA LEU A 127 -10.50 14.21 17.44
C LEU A 127 -9.23 13.34 17.39
N ALA A 128 -8.19 13.79 16.68
CA ALA A 128 -6.92 13.06 16.63
C ALA A 128 -6.27 12.99 18.02
N LYS A 129 -6.28 14.06 18.79
CA LYS A 129 -5.72 14.07 20.16
C LYS A 129 -6.49 13.16 21.11
N GLU A 130 -7.81 13.10 20.98
CA GLU A 130 -8.69 12.36 21.88
C GLU A 130 -8.74 10.85 21.54
N TYR A 131 -8.87 10.52 20.27
CA TYR A 131 -9.18 9.14 19.82
C TYR A 131 -8.01 8.39 19.20
N SER A 132 -7.01 9.09 18.63
CA SER A 132 -5.96 8.42 17.89
C SER A 132 -4.97 7.69 18.80
N SER A 133 -4.68 6.44 18.48
CA SER A 133 -3.62 5.69 19.12
C SER A 133 -2.23 5.95 18.51
N ASP A 134 -2.13 6.66 17.38
CA ASP A 134 -0.85 7.14 16.86
C ASP A 134 -0.39 8.38 17.65
N ALA A 135 0.29 8.13 18.76
CA ALA A 135 0.79 9.19 19.64
C ALA A 135 1.76 10.15 18.93
N GLY A 136 2.42 9.69 17.86
CA GLY A 136 3.36 10.49 17.08
C GLY A 136 2.68 11.63 16.34
N SER A 137 1.56 11.35 15.67
CA SER A 137 0.79 12.35 14.93
C SER A 137 -0.30 13.01 15.77
N ALA A 138 -0.91 12.31 16.72
CA ALA A 138 -2.01 12.81 17.55
C ALA A 138 -1.72 14.16 18.20
N LYS A 139 -0.50 14.33 18.74
CA LYS A 139 -0.04 15.61 19.36
C LYS A 139 0.00 16.78 18.36
N ARG A 140 0.13 16.47 17.06
CA ARG A 140 0.12 17.44 15.96
C ARG A 140 -1.23 17.46 15.23
N GLY A 141 -2.33 17.08 15.90
CA GLY A 141 -3.65 17.03 15.29
C GLY A 141 -3.83 15.92 14.25
N GLY A 142 -3.06 14.87 14.35
CA GLY A 142 -3.07 13.75 13.41
C GLY A 142 -2.23 13.96 12.14
N GLU A 143 -1.56 15.10 11.98
CA GLU A 143 -0.80 15.43 10.76
C GLU A 143 0.41 14.52 10.59
N LEU A 144 0.53 14.00 9.36
CA LEU A 144 1.68 13.25 8.87
C LEU A 144 2.53 14.14 7.95
N PRO A 145 3.84 13.89 7.86
CA PRO A 145 4.67 14.44 6.79
C PRO A 145 4.06 14.10 5.42
N ALA A 146 4.35 14.93 4.40
CA ALA A 146 3.98 14.59 3.04
C ALA A 146 4.67 13.29 2.62
N PHE A 147 3.95 12.39 1.97
CA PHE A 147 4.46 11.10 1.52
C PHE A 147 4.06 10.81 0.07
N GLY A 148 4.86 9.99 -0.59
CA GLY A 148 4.64 9.48 -1.94
C GLY A 148 4.12 8.04 -1.93
N VAL A 149 4.02 7.48 -3.14
CA VAL A 149 3.59 6.08 -3.33
C VAL A 149 4.68 5.13 -2.83
N GLY A 150 4.27 4.07 -2.11
CA GLY A 150 5.17 3.06 -1.54
C GLY A 150 5.71 3.38 -0.15
N GLU A 151 5.33 4.51 0.44
CA GLU A 151 5.82 4.93 1.77
C GLU A 151 4.88 4.54 2.91
N MET A 152 3.62 4.26 2.61
CA MET A 152 2.62 3.86 3.60
C MET A 152 2.06 2.46 3.31
N VAL A 153 1.35 1.88 4.30
CA VAL A 153 0.64 0.61 4.04
C VAL A 153 -0.43 0.81 2.98
N GLU A 154 -0.53 -0.15 2.07
CA GLU A 154 -1.34 -0.05 0.84
C GLU A 154 -2.77 0.47 1.05
N PRO A 155 -3.61 -0.06 1.98
CA PRO A 155 -4.97 0.44 2.11
C PRO A 155 -5.04 1.91 2.54
N PHE A 156 -4.12 2.35 3.40
CA PHE A 156 -4.02 3.75 3.82
C PHE A 156 -3.62 4.66 2.66
N GLU A 157 -2.60 4.26 1.92
CA GLU A 157 -2.08 5.00 0.77
C GLU A 157 -3.13 5.16 -0.32
N VAL A 158 -3.79 4.07 -0.70
CA VAL A 158 -4.86 4.08 -1.71
C VAL A 158 -5.98 5.06 -1.30
N ALA A 159 -6.40 5.02 -0.04
CA ALA A 159 -7.44 5.91 0.46
C ALA A 159 -6.98 7.37 0.50
N ALA A 160 -5.74 7.64 0.94
CA ALA A 160 -5.20 9.00 0.98
C ALA A 160 -5.10 9.63 -0.42
N PHE A 161 -4.62 8.86 -1.41
CA PHE A 161 -4.54 9.31 -2.80
C PHE A 161 -5.89 9.39 -3.53
N ALA A 162 -6.93 8.72 -3.04
CA ALA A 162 -8.28 8.82 -3.58
C ALA A 162 -8.97 10.15 -3.21
N LEU A 163 -8.58 10.78 -2.10
CA LEU A 163 -9.11 12.10 -1.72
C LEU A 163 -8.65 13.17 -2.71
N ASN A 164 -9.52 14.10 -3.05
CA ASN A 164 -9.25 15.09 -4.10
C ASN A 164 -9.20 16.53 -3.62
N THR A 165 -9.99 16.86 -2.60
CA THR A 165 -10.18 18.24 -2.14
C THR A 165 -9.64 18.41 -0.71
N PRO A 166 -8.82 19.42 -0.40
CA PRO A 166 -8.43 19.72 0.97
C PRO A 166 -9.63 19.78 1.90
N GLY A 167 -9.53 19.11 3.05
CA GLY A 167 -10.63 18.95 3.99
C GLY A 167 -11.48 17.69 3.78
N GLU A 168 -11.40 17.02 2.63
CA GLU A 168 -12.11 15.78 2.36
C GLU A 168 -11.69 14.66 3.31
N LEU A 169 -12.67 13.83 3.72
CA LEU A 169 -12.51 12.75 4.68
C LEU A 169 -12.68 11.40 3.99
N SER A 170 -11.80 10.43 4.29
CA SER A 170 -12.05 9.04 3.94
C SER A 170 -13.12 8.42 4.84
N ARG A 171 -13.82 7.38 4.36
CA ARG A 171 -14.47 6.41 5.25
C ARG A 171 -13.41 5.73 6.11
N PRO A 172 -13.79 5.03 7.21
CA PRO A 172 -12.85 4.21 7.97
C PRO A 172 -12.14 3.20 7.07
N VAL A 173 -10.81 3.26 7.04
CA VAL A 173 -9.92 2.44 6.21
C VAL A 173 -9.26 1.40 7.09
N LYS A 174 -9.51 0.12 6.81
CA LYS A 174 -8.91 -1.00 7.54
C LYS A 174 -7.45 -1.19 7.13
N THR A 175 -6.57 -1.29 8.11
CA THR A 175 -5.17 -1.74 7.95
C THR A 175 -4.85 -2.82 8.99
N ARG A 176 -3.64 -3.33 9.00
CA ARG A 176 -3.18 -4.26 10.05
C ARG A 176 -3.14 -3.65 11.46
N PHE A 177 -3.16 -2.34 11.58
CA PHE A 177 -3.07 -1.62 12.86
C PHE A 177 -4.44 -1.32 13.47
N GLY A 178 -5.49 -1.27 12.65
CA GLY A 178 -6.82 -0.83 13.03
C GLY A 178 -7.53 -0.12 11.89
N TYR A 179 -8.48 0.75 12.24
CA TYR A 179 -9.18 1.61 11.29
C TYR A 179 -8.65 3.03 11.35
N HIS A 180 -8.40 3.60 10.17
CA HIS A 180 -7.96 4.99 10.00
C HIS A 180 -9.06 5.83 9.40
N ILE A 181 -9.29 7.03 9.93
CA ILE A 181 -10.02 8.12 9.29
C ILE A 181 -8.96 9.10 8.78
N ILE A 182 -9.00 9.42 7.49
CA ILE A 182 -7.97 10.23 6.84
C ILE A 182 -8.61 11.52 6.36
N LYS A 183 -7.98 12.66 6.64
CA LYS A 183 -8.35 13.99 6.14
C LYS A 183 -7.27 14.52 5.22
N LEU A 184 -7.63 14.87 4.00
CA LEU A 184 -6.70 15.50 3.08
C LEU A 184 -6.34 16.91 3.53
N ILE A 185 -5.05 17.22 3.60
CA ILE A 185 -4.52 18.56 3.84
C ILE A 185 -4.08 19.17 2.51
N GLU A 186 -3.23 18.46 1.75
CA GLU A 186 -2.65 18.97 0.52
C GLU A 186 -2.27 17.83 -0.43
N LYS A 187 -2.41 18.06 -1.74
CA LYS A 187 -1.81 17.24 -2.80
C LYS A 187 -0.84 18.08 -3.61
N LYS A 188 0.36 17.54 -3.84
CA LYS A 188 1.36 18.12 -4.73
C LYS A 188 1.64 17.13 -5.86
N GLY A 189 1.24 17.47 -7.08
CA GLY A 189 1.64 16.72 -8.27
C GLY A 189 3.16 16.70 -8.45
N ILE A 190 3.64 15.83 -9.33
CA ILE A 190 5.06 15.87 -9.74
C ILE A 190 5.25 17.16 -10.54
N PRO A 191 6.29 17.97 -10.23
CA PRO A 191 6.64 19.11 -11.06
C PRO A 191 6.85 18.66 -12.51
N SER A 192 6.30 19.42 -13.47
CA SER A 192 6.70 19.25 -14.87
C SER A 192 8.15 19.68 -15.00
N PHE A 193 8.97 18.89 -15.65
CA PHE A 193 10.28 19.34 -16.11
C PHE A 193 10.03 20.10 -17.42
N ASP A 194 10.01 21.42 -17.35
CA ASP A 194 10.07 22.30 -18.51
C ASP A 194 11.52 22.43 -18.98
#